data_9eecd3502029f5a5e3c53f409cbb2d77
#
_entry.id   9eecd3502029f5a5e3c53f409cbb2d77
#
_cell.length_a   1.000
_cell.length_b   1.000
_cell.length_c   1.000
_cell.angle_alpha   90.00
_cell.angle_beta   90.00
_cell.angle_gamma   90.00
#
_symmetry.space_group_name_H-M   'P 1'
#
loop_
_entity.id
_entity.type
_entity.pdbx_description
1 polymer ?
#
loop_
_entity_poly.entity_id
_entity_poly.type
_entity_poly.pdbx_seq_one_letter_code
_entity_poly.pdbx_strand_id
1 'polypeptide(L)'
;MYLFPYVIGFALQGLINLFNNYFVALVVVAVVLKVITMLITNAGNKLSSKYKKLLPQIEKIKNTAGDVHQVEAGLTKLYEENGVKEINFFAGPVTTFIVVVLITGFIKALFSPLKYMYRFPKEILASLAEACGTGSQMSMLAMFNSDSTIFANVLNEQYYNKLSTLSNSMIVGGWDLSVVPSAKYLIWLPIIALTIRALQIIMSSVFSYVINKGTDRNIKKTVKSFIPNIISLAIFSTLVFNVPAGLSVYYIISSLLDMIVSVYNFVKTMNKTEKAEVDAEAVEAMPSDKSEDIIVEAKETEKTKEAVDSIEQI
;
A
#
# COMPACT_ATOMS: atom_id res chain seq x y z
N MET A 1 2.25 1.21 19.01
CA MET A 1 1.44 0.48 18.00
C MET A 1 -0.08 0.64 18.19
N TYR A 2 -0.54 1.04 19.38
CA TYR A 2 -1.98 1.18 19.68
C TYR A 2 -2.61 2.51 19.20
N LEU A 3 -1.82 3.53 18.89
CA LEU A 3 -2.32 4.86 18.54
C LEU A 3 -3.01 4.90 17.15
N PHE A 4 -2.41 4.25 16.15
CA PHE A 4 -2.91 4.29 14.77
C PHE A 4 -4.37 3.82 14.60
N PRO A 5 -4.80 2.67 15.18
CA PRO A 5 -6.20 2.26 15.08
C PRO A 5 -7.19 3.29 15.64
N TYR A 6 -6.81 4.03 16.70
CA TYR A 6 -7.66 5.08 17.26
C TYR A 6 -7.74 6.31 16.36
N VAL A 7 -6.63 6.73 15.73
CA VAL A 7 -6.61 7.85 14.79
C VAL A 7 -7.48 7.53 13.57
N ILE A 8 -7.31 6.35 13.01
CA ILE A 8 -8.09 5.89 11.85
C ILE A 8 -9.56 5.70 12.24
N GLY A 9 -9.83 5.12 13.40
CA GLY A 9 -11.18 4.96 13.92
C GLY A 9 -11.89 6.30 14.13
N PHE A 10 -11.19 7.30 14.65
CA PHE A 10 -11.72 8.66 14.80
C PHE A 10 -12.04 9.31 13.44
N ALA A 11 -11.16 9.15 12.45
CA ALA A 11 -11.41 9.65 11.09
C ALA A 11 -12.65 8.97 10.47
N LEU A 12 -12.75 7.64 10.60
CA LEU A 12 -13.92 6.88 10.12
C LEU A 12 -15.21 7.34 10.81
N GLN A 13 -15.19 7.50 12.14
CA GLN A 13 -16.34 7.99 12.90
C GLN A 13 -16.78 9.38 12.43
N GLY A 14 -15.82 10.31 12.25
CA GLY A 14 -16.12 11.65 11.75
C GLY A 14 -16.80 11.65 10.38
N LEU A 15 -16.30 10.80 9.47
CA LEU A 15 -16.87 10.64 8.13
C LEU A 15 -18.24 9.92 8.17
N ILE A 16 -18.41 8.93 9.04
CA ILE A 16 -19.72 8.29 9.24
C ILE A 16 -20.74 9.31 9.73
N ASN A 17 -20.38 10.13 10.70
CA ASN A 17 -21.26 11.18 11.22
C ASN A 17 -21.59 12.24 10.15
N LEU A 18 -20.66 12.52 9.23
CA LEU A 18 -20.85 13.49 8.16
C LEU A 18 -21.75 12.96 7.04
N PHE A 19 -21.50 11.72 6.60
CA PHE A 19 -22.18 11.14 5.43
C PHE A 19 -23.34 10.22 5.80
N ASN A 20 -23.48 9.87 7.06
CA ASN A 20 -24.40 8.83 7.56
C ASN A 20 -24.31 7.51 6.74
N ASN A 21 -23.12 7.20 6.24
CA ASN A 21 -22.88 6.08 5.32
C ASN A 21 -21.49 5.52 5.54
N TYR A 22 -21.43 4.27 6.04
CA TYR A 22 -20.18 3.58 6.31
C TYR A 22 -19.37 3.30 5.03
N PHE A 23 -20.05 2.95 3.93
CA PHE A 23 -19.39 2.68 2.66
C PHE A 23 -18.61 3.90 2.14
N VAL A 24 -19.26 5.08 2.15
CA VAL A 24 -18.62 6.34 1.72
C VAL A 24 -17.43 6.67 2.63
N ALA A 25 -17.60 6.57 3.95
CA ALA A 25 -16.52 6.78 4.91
C ALA A 25 -15.33 5.84 4.66
N LEU A 26 -15.62 4.55 4.40
CA LEU A 26 -14.63 3.54 4.09
C LEU A 26 -13.86 3.86 2.81
N VAL A 27 -14.57 4.26 1.73
CA VAL A 27 -13.96 4.66 0.45
C VAL A 27 -12.99 5.82 0.65
N VAL A 28 -13.45 6.88 1.33
CA VAL A 28 -12.61 8.08 1.57
C VAL A 28 -11.36 7.73 2.35
N VAL A 29 -11.48 7.00 3.46
CA VAL A 29 -10.32 6.60 4.27
C VAL A 29 -9.39 5.66 3.49
N ALA A 30 -9.93 4.72 2.72
CA ALA A 30 -9.14 3.81 1.89
C ALA A 30 -8.30 4.57 0.85
N VAL A 31 -8.90 5.56 0.16
CA VAL A 31 -8.19 6.41 -0.81
C VAL A 31 -7.09 7.23 -0.14
N VAL A 32 -7.40 7.89 0.98
CA VAL A 32 -6.40 8.69 1.73
C VAL A 32 -5.24 7.81 2.21
N LEU A 33 -5.53 6.66 2.81
CA LEU A 33 -4.49 5.71 3.24
C LEU A 33 -3.66 5.22 2.05
N LYS A 34 -4.29 4.99 0.90
CA LYS A 34 -3.57 4.56 -0.30
C LYS A 34 -2.61 5.62 -0.80
N VAL A 35 -3.04 6.88 -0.83
CA VAL A 35 -2.16 8.00 -1.21
C VAL A 35 -0.98 8.11 -0.24
N ILE A 36 -1.24 8.08 1.07
CA ILE A 36 -0.18 8.13 2.10
C ILE A 36 0.82 6.97 1.93
N THR A 37 0.33 5.74 1.80
CA THR A 37 1.20 4.57 1.64
C THR A 37 2.00 4.62 0.35
N MET A 38 1.42 5.13 -0.74
CA MET A 38 2.10 5.33 -2.01
C MET A 38 3.24 6.36 -1.89
N LEU A 39 3.00 7.49 -1.24
CA LEU A 39 4.04 8.52 -1.01
C LEU A 39 5.19 7.95 -0.17
N ILE A 40 4.89 7.25 0.93
CA ILE A 40 5.89 6.60 1.78
C ILE A 40 6.71 5.58 0.98
N THR A 41 6.05 4.72 0.22
CA THR A 41 6.70 3.67 -0.58
C THR A 41 7.59 4.27 -1.67
N ASN A 42 7.10 5.31 -2.37
CA ASN A 42 7.88 5.98 -3.41
C ASN A 42 9.13 6.65 -2.84
N ALA A 43 9.02 7.34 -1.71
CA ALA A 43 10.17 7.93 -1.02
C ALA A 43 11.21 6.86 -0.63
N GLY A 44 10.75 5.76 -0.01
CA GLY A 44 11.63 4.66 0.36
C GLY A 44 12.30 3.98 -0.83
N ASN A 45 11.56 3.78 -1.92
CA ASN A 45 12.11 3.20 -3.14
C ASN A 45 13.14 4.12 -3.80
N LYS A 46 12.92 5.43 -3.82
CA LYS A 46 13.89 6.41 -4.35
C LYS A 46 15.21 6.34 -3.57
N LEU A 47 15.14 6.36 -2.22
CA LEU A 47 16.32 6.28 -1.36
C LEU A 47 17.06 4.94 -1.50
N SER A 48 16.33 3.83 -1.45
CA SER A 48 16.90 2.49 -1.61
C SER A 48 17.51 2.29 -3.00
N SER A 49 16.91 2.85 -4.06
CA SER A 49 17.43 2.76 -5.42
C SER A 49 18.74 3.53 -5.58
N LYS A 50 18.86 4.73 -4.99
CA LYS A 50 20.12 5.48 -4.97
C LYS A 50 21.25 4.65 -4.33
N TYR A 51 20.99 4.07 -3.16
CA TYR A 51 21.96 3.21 -2.48
C TYR A 51 22.35 1.98 -3.31
N LYS A 52 21.36 1.29 -3.92
CA LYS A 52 21.61 0.10 -4.74
C LYS A 52 22.51 0.35 -5.95
N LYS A 53 22.46 1.54 -6.54
CA LYS A 53 23.35 1.94 -7.63
C LYS A 53 24.81 2.02 -7.19
N LEU A 54 25.06 2.28 -5.91
CA LEU A 54 26.42 2.38 -5.33
C LEU A 54 26.98 1.03 -4.88
N LEU A 55 26.17 -0.04 -4.80
CA LEU A 55 26.63 -1.35 -4.33
C LEU A 55 27.91 -1.85 -5.01
N PRO A 56 28.06 -1.78 -6.36
CA PRO A 56 29.29 -2.24 -7.01
C PRO A 56 30.52 -1.43 -6.59
N GLN A 57 30.36 -0.13 -6.34
CA GLN A 57 31.46 0.74 -5.89
C GLN A 57 31.80 0.47 -4.43
N ILE A 58 30.77 0.23 -3.58
CA ILE A 58 30.92 -0.16 -2.18
C ILE A 58 31.71 -1.48 -2.08
N GLU A 59 31.35 -2.48 -2.89
CA GLU A 59 32.07 -3.76 -2.95
C GLU A 59 33.52 -3.58 -3.42
N LYS A 60 33.75 -2.73 -4.43
CA LYS A 60 35.08 -2.42 -4.91
C LYS A 60 35.94 -1.78 -3.80
N ILE A 61 35.42 -0.80 -3.07
CA ILE A 61 36.15 -0.17 -1.95
C ILE A 61 36.46 -1.22 -0.87
N LYS A 62 35.50 -2.04 -0.48
CA LYS A 62 35.68 -3.10 0.53
C LYS A 62 36.72 -4.13 0.14
N ASN A 63 36.81 -4.46 -1.15
CA ASN A 63 37.75 -5.47 -1.66
C ASN A 63 39.14 -4.92 -1.95
N THR A 64 39.29 -3.59 -2.16
CA THR A 64 40.55 -2.98 -2.57
C THR A 64 41.30 -2.34 -1.38
N ALA A 65 40.62 -1.92 -0.35
CA ALA A 65 41.19 -1.29 0.82
C ALA A 65 41.82 -2.35 1.75
N GLY A 66 43.09 -2.17 2.09
CA GLY A 66 43.84 -3.10 2.95
C GLY A 66 43.57 -2.92 4.46
N ASP A 67 42.93 -1.82 4.88
CA ASP A 67 42.67 -1.49 6.28
C ASP A 67 41.25 -0.96 6.46
N VAL A 68 40.66 -1.22 7.64
CA VAL A 68 39.31 -0.80 8.03
C VAL A 68 39.13 0.70 7.92
N HIS A 69 40.12 1.51 8.35
CA HIS A 69 40.07 2.95 8.26
C HIS A 69 40.02 3.50 6.82
N GLN A 70 40.69 2.82 5.89
CA GLN A 70 40.66 3.18 4.46
C GLN A 70 39.29 2.83 3.85
N VAL A 71 38.68 1.70 4.26
CA VAL A 71 37.31 1.33 3.87
C VAL A 71 36.33 2.39 4.33
N GLU A 72 36.39 2.76 5.61
CA GLU A 72 35.45 3.72 6.21
C GLU A 72 35.56 5.11 5.57
N ALA A 73 36.80 5.60 5.38
CA ALA A 73 37.05 6.86 4.70
C ALA A 73 36.57 6.86 3.23
N GLY A 74 36.81 5.75 2.51
CA GLY A 74 36.37 5.56 1.13
C GLY A 74 34.84 5.52 1.01
N LEU A 75 34.17 4.82 1.92
CA LEU A 75 32.69 4.75 1.95
C LEU A 75 32.07 6.10 2.32
N THR A 76 32.63 6.80 3.31
CA THR A 76 32.15 8.14 3.72
C THR A 76 32.21 9.11 2.54
N LYS A 77 33.35 9.16 1.84
CA LYS A 77 33.50 9.98 0.65
C LYS A 77 32.52 9.62 -0.45
N LEU A 78 32.36 8.31 -0.75
CA LEU A 78 31.40 7.83 -1.74
C LEU A 78 29.97 8.25 -1.41
N TYR A 79 29.57 8.16 -0.13
CA TYR A 79 28.24 8.54 0.32
C TYR A 79 28.00 10.05 0.24
N GLU A 80 28.99 10.87 0.64
CA GLU A 80 28.92 12.32 0.56
C GLU A 80 28.82 12.80 -0.89
N GLU A 81 29.69 12.30 -1.80
CA GLU A 81 29.67 12.66 -3.21
C GLU A 81 28.35 12.35 -3.92
N ASN A 82 27.64 11.30 -3.48
CA ASN A 82 26.39 10.87 -4.09
C ASN A 82 25.13 11.33 -3.32
N GLY A 83 25.30 12.13 -2.25
CA GLY A 83 24.18 12.57 -1.41
C GLY A 83 23.37 11.42 -0.83
N VAL A 84 24.04 10.32 -0.47
CA VAL A 84 23.46 9.10 0.07
C VAL A 84 24.00 8.90 1.47
N LYS A 85 23.17 8.38 2.39
CA LYS A 85 23.60 7.97 3.72
C LYS A 85 23.57 6.44 3.81
N GLU A 86 24.44 5.86 4.64
CA GLU A 86 24.46 4.41 4.87
C GLU A 86 23.09 3.87 5.28
N ILE A 87 22.36 4.63 6.10
CA ILE A 87 20.99 4.28 6.55
C ILE A 87 19.99 4.13 5.40
N ASN A 88 20.28 4.66 4.21
CA ASN A 88 19.40 4.54 3.04
C ASN A 88 19.27 3.08 2.55
N PHE A 89 20.19 2.21 2.94
CA PHE A 89 20.06 0.75 2.75
C PHE A 89 18.77 0.23 3.38
N PHE A 90 18.44 0.72 4.58
CA PHE A 90 17.25 0.31 5.33
C PHE A 90 15.97 1.05 4.90
N ALA A 91 16.04 2.03 4.02
CA ALA A 91 14.88 2.83 3.63
C ALA A 91 13.72 1.96 3.08
N GLY A 92 14.02 0.95 2.26
CA GLY A 92 13.01 0.02 1.75
C GLY A 92 12.33 -0.80 2.86
N PRO A 93 13.08 -1.55 3.69
CA PRO A 93 12.52 -2.28 4.83
C PRO A 93 11.74 -1.39 5.81
N VAL A 94 12.28 -0.21 6.17
CA VAL A 94 11.63 0.72 7.10
C VAL A 94 10.30 1.24 6.54
N THR A 95 10.26 1.66 5.28
CA THR A 95 9.01 2.10 4.65
C THR A 95 7.99 0.98 4.55
N THR A 96 8.41 -0.24 4.23
CA THR A 96 7.53 -1.42 4.22
C THR A 96 6.95 -1.66 5.62
N PHE A 97 7.76 -1.58 6.67
CA PHE A 97 7.30 -1.73 8.04
C PHE A 97 6.25 -0.66 8.41
N ILE A 98 6.50 0.61 8.07
CA ILE A 98 5.54 1.70 8.33
C ILE A 98 4.21 1.43 7.61
N VAL A 99 4.25 1.02 6.34
CA VAL A 99 3.05 0.68 5.56
C VAL A 99 2.27 -0.48 6.20
N VAL A 100 2.97 -1.54 6.64
CA VAL A 100 2.34 -2.67 7.34
C VAL A 100 1.67 -2.21 8.64
N VAL A 101 2.30 -1.34 9.41
CA VAL A 101 1.71 -0.79 10.66
C VAL A 101 0.45 0.02 10.35
N LEU A 102 0.46 0.87 9.32
CA LEU A 102 -0.71 1.66 8.91
C LEU A 102 -1.88 0.77 8.46
N ILE A 103 -1.61 -0.21 7.59
CA ILE A 103 -2.64 -1.15 7.11
C ILE A 103 -3.19 -1.99 8.26
N THR A 104 -2.31 -2.50 9.14
CA THR A 104 -2.75 -3.27 10.32
C THR A 104 -3.59 -2.42 11.25
N GLY A 105 -3.24 -1.14 11.45
CA GLY A 105 -4.02 -0.20 12.24
C GLY A 105 -5.41 0.02 11.66
N PHE A 106 -5.50 0.17 10.35
CA PHE A 106 -6.77 0.30 9.63
C PHE A 106 -7.65 -0.95 9.76
N ILE A 107 -7.08 -2.13 9.50
CA ILE A 107 -7.80 -3.41 9.64
C ILE A 107 -8.32 -3.57 11.07
N LYS A 108 -7.52 -3.26 12.10
CA LYS A 108 -7.95 -3.30 13.50
C LYS A 108 -9.11 -2.34 13.78
N ALA A 109 -9.10 -1.12 13.20
CA ALA A 109 -10.19 -0.19 13.36
C ALA A 109 -11.49 -0.71 12.73
N LEU A 110 -11.41 -1.39 11.58
CA LEU A 110 -12.56 -2.02 10.92
C LEU A 110 -13.10 -3.22 11.69
N PHE A 111 -12.24 -4.10 12.20
CA PHE A 111 -12.68 -5.29 12.95
C PHE A 111 -13.20 -4.98 14.37
N SER A 112 -12.76 -3.87 14.94
CA SER A 112 -13.11 -3.50 16.29
C SER A 112 -13.63 -2.06 16.37
N PRO A 113 -14.72 -1.75 15.64
CA PRO A 113 -15.23 -0.38 15.49
C PRO A 113 -15.75 0.20 16.81
N LEU A 114 -16.38 -0.60 17.68
CA LEU A 114 -16.87 -0.14 18.97
C LEU A 114 -15.73 0.36 19.84
N LYS A 115 -14.58 -0.30 19.80
CA LYS A 115 -13.38 0.07 20.55
C LYS A 115 -12.68 1.29 19.94
N TYR A 116 -12.40 1.28 18.64
CA TYR A 116 -11.52 2.25 18.02
C TYR A 116 -12.23 3.47 17.43
N MET A 117 -13.49 3.32 16.97
CA MET A 117 -14.30 4.43 16.48
C MET A 117 -15.08 5.09 17.62
N TYR A 118 -15.86 4.31 18.37
CA TYR A 118 -16.77 4.83 19.39
C TYR A 118 -16.24 4.77 20.82
N ARG A 119 -15.06 4.20 21.04
CA ARG A 119 -14.29 4.18 22.31
C ARG A 119 -15.12 3.60 23.48
N PHE A 120 -15.79 2.48 23.23
CA PHE A 120 -16.50 1.77 24.28
C PHE A 120 -15.52 1.29 25.36
N PRO A 121 -15.83 1.47 26.65
CA PRO A 121 -15.05 0.90 27.76
C PRO A 121 -14.92 -0.61 27.63
N LYS A 122 -13.84 -1.15 28.20
CA LYS A 122 -13.59 -2.60 28.16
C LYS A 122 -14.68 -3.40 28.87
N GLU A 123 -15.21 -2.85 29.95
CA GLU A 123 -16.28 -3.44 30.76
C GLU A 123 -17.55 -3.62 29.94
N ILE A 124 -17.94 -2.59 29.20
CA ILE A 124 -19.11 -2.63 28.30
C ILE A 124 -18.89 -3.62 27.16
N LEU A 125 -17.69 -3.63 26.57
CA LEU A 125 -17.36 -4.63 25.52
C LEU A 125 -17.39 -6.05 26.05
N ALA A 126 -16.98 -6.29 27.30
CA ALA A 126 -17.05 -7.60 27.94
C ALA A 126 -18.50 -8.03 28.19
N SER A 127 -19.34 -7.14 28.74
CA SER A 127 -20.77 -7.42 28.96
C SER A 127 -21.50 -7.68 27.62
N LEU A 128 -21.17 -6.96 26.55
CA LEU A 128 -21.71 -7.23 25.23
C LEU A 128 -21.24 -8.58 24.68
N ALA A 129 -19.95 -8.92 24.88
CA ALA A 129 -19.42 -10.20 24.44
C ALA A 129 -20.12 -11.39 25.13
N GLU A 130 -20.41 -11.26 26.42
CA GLU A 130 -21.16 -12.24 27.21
C GLU A 130 -22.60 -12.36 26.71
N ALA A 131 -23.31 -11.24 26.58
CA ALA A 131 -24.69 -11.22 26.13
C ALA A 131 -24.89 -11.73 24.69
N CYS A 132 -23.95 -11.45 23.80
CA CYS A 132 -23.99 -11.90 22.40
C CYS A 132 -23.34 -13.27 22.17
N GLY A 133 -22.68 -13.87 23.17
CA GLY A 133 -21.92 -15.11 23.01
C GLY A 133 -20.77 -15.02 22.02
N THR A 134 -20.25 -13.82 21.72
CA THR A 134 -19.16 -13.60 20.77
C THR A 134 -18.29 -12.40 21.15
N GLY A 135 -16.94 -12.54 20.97
CA GLY A 135 -16.01 -11.44 21.12
C GLY A 135 -15.83 -10.57 19.87
N SER A 136 -16.44 -10.94 18.74
CA SER A 136 -16.33 -10.22 17.48
C SER A 136 -17.26 -9.02 17.45
N GLN A 137 -16.73 -7.81 17.44
CA GLN A 137 -17.53 -6.57 17.38
C GLN A 137 -18.34 -6.45 16.09
N MET A 138 -17.86 -6.98 14.98
CA MET A 138 -18.61 -7.02 13.73
C MET A 138 -19.80 -7.99 13.83
N SER A 139 -19.61 -9.14 14.45
CA SER A 139 -20.72 -10.07 14.73
C SER A 139 -21.76 -9.47 15.68
N MET A 140 -21.32 -8.70 16.68
CA MET A 140 -22.25 -7.96 17.57
C MET A 140 -23.08 -6.94 16.77
N LEU A 141 -22.48 -6.21 15.82
CA LEU A 141 -23.19 -5.27 14.95
C LEU A 141 -24.22 -5.99 14.04
N ALA A 142 -23.82 -7.13 13.46
CA ALA A 142 -24.72 -7.95 12.66
C ALA A 142 -25.90 -8.49 13.50
N MET A 143 -25.64 -8.89 14.74
CA MET A 143 -26.70 -9.30 15.68
C MET A 143 -27.60 -8.13 16.07
N PHE A 144 -27.06 -6.94 16.28
CA PHE A 144 -27.85 -5.74 16.58
C PHE A 144 -28.84 -5.42 15.44
N ASN A 145 -28.40 -5.58 14.18
CA ASN A 145 -29.27 -5.39 13.01
C ASN A 145 -30.39 -6.43 12.92
N SER A 146 -30.16 -7.64 13.48
CA SER A 146 -31.14 -8.73 13.46
C SER A 146 -32.10 -8.66 14.66
N ASP A 147 -31.56 -8.39 15.87
CA ASP A 147 -32.32 -8.28 17.13
C ASP A 147 -31.61 -7.31 18.07
N SER A 148 -32.16 -6.11 18.19
CA SER A 148 -31.63 -5.06 19.05
C SER A 148 -32.02 -5.18 20.53
N THR A 149 -32.95 -6.08 20.87
CA THR A 149 -33.51 -6.21 22.25
C THR A 149 -32.47 -6.63 23.25
N ILE A 150 -31.55 -7.53 22.87
CA ILE A 150 -30.45 -7.99 23.72
C ILE A 150 -29.59 -6.79 24.17
N PHE A 151 -29.36 -5.84 23.28
CA PHE A 151 -28.49 -4.69 23.54
C PHE A 151 -29.16 -3.62 24.42
N ALA A 152 -30.47 -3.47 24.32
CA ALA A 152 -31.24 -2.53 25.15
C ALA A 152 -31.15 -2.89 26.65
N ASN A 153 -30.97 -4.16 26.98
CA ASN A 153 -30.85 -4.64 28.36
C ASN A 153 -29.41 -4.48 28.93
N VAL A 154 -28.39 -4.36 28.06
CA VAL A 154 -26.99 -4.33 28.47
C VAL A 154 -26.41 -2.92 28.40
N LEU A 155 -26.87 -2.10 27.45
CA LEU A 155 -26.35 -0.76 27.20
C LEU A 155 -27.24 0.33 27.81
N ASN A 156 -26.58 1.36 28.36
CA ASN A 156 -27.31 2.61 28.60
C ASN A 156 -27.64 3.32 27.27
N GLU A 157 -28.53 4.27 27.35
CA GLU A 157 -29.03 5.01 26.17
C GLU A 157 -27.90 5.61 25.32
N GLN A 158 -26.88 6.16 25.94
CA GLN A 158 -25.74 6.76 25.22
C GLN A 158 -24.99 5.76 24.33
N TYR A 159 -24.65 4.59 24.87
CA TYR A 159 -23.94 3.56 24.10
C TYR A 159 -24.86 2.84 23.12
N TYR A 160 -26.12 2.67 23.47
CA TYR A 160 -27.13 2.14 22.56
C TYR A 160 -27.27 3.03 21.31
N ASN A 161 -27.40 4.36 21.48
CA ASN A 161 -27.51 5.30 20.37
C ASN A 161 -26.24 5.31 19.50
N LYS A 162 -25.03 5.23 20.09
CA LYS A 162 -23.77 5.09 19.34
C LYS A 162 -23.73 3.81 18.51
N LEU A 163 -24.14 2.69 19.09
CA LEU A 163 -24.20 1.40 18.41
C LEU A 163 -25.22 1.43 17.27
N SER A 164 -26.41 1.96 17.51
CA SER A 164 -27.46 2.13 16.52
C SER A 164 -27.01 2.99 15.34
N THR A 165 -26.36 4.13 15.60
CA THR A 165 -25.83 5.00 14.55
C THR A 165 -24.81 4.26 13.67
N LEU A 166 -23.87 3.53 14.28
CA LEU A 166 -22.87 2.76 13.53
C LEU A 166 -23.55 1.64 12.72
N SER A 167 -24.41 0.87 13.37
CA SER A 167 -25.09 -0.28 12.76
C SER A 167 -25.95 0.15 11.57
N ASN A 168 -26.75 1.20 11.73
CA ASN A 168 -27.55 1.75 10.65
C ASN A 168 -26.70 2.27 9.48
N SER A 169 -25.56 2.89 9.76
CA SER A 169 -24.65 3.37 8.71
C SER A 169 -24.02 2.23 7.88
N MET A 170 -23.92 1.02 8.45
CA MET A 170 -23.39 -0.17 7.77
C MET A 170 -24.40 -0.83 6.83
N ILE A 171 -25.69 -0.48 6.93
CA ILE A 171 -26.71 -0.96 6.00
C ILE A 171 -26.71 -0.05 4.77
N VAL A 172 -26.19 -0.53 3.67
CA VAL A 172 -26.03 0.24 2.42
C VAL A 172 -26.80 -0.44 1.31
N GLY A 173 -27.83 0.23 0.78
CA GLY A 173 -28.68 -0.33 -0.27
C GLY A 173 -29.37 -1.65 0.12
N GLY A 174 -29.71 -1.81 1.41
CA GLY A 174 -30.31 -3.03 1.95
C GLY A 174 -29.30 -4.15 2.29
N TRP A 175 -28.01 -3.90 2.12
CA TRP A 175 -26.95 -4.86 2.45
C TRP A 175 -26.23 -4.46 3.73
N ASP A 176 -26.12 -5.41 4.65
CA ASP A 176 -25.39 -5.25 5.90
C ASP A 176 -23.90 -5.60 5.71
N LEU A 177 -23.04 -4.58 5.76
CA LEU A 177 -21.60 -4.70 5.59
C LEU A 177 -20.90 -5.28 6.83
N SER A 178 -21.58 -5.44 7.95
CA SER A 178 -21.02 -6.07 9.16
C SER A 178 -21.01 -7.59 9.09
N VAL A 179 -21.84 -8.17 8.24
CA VAL A 179 -22.01 -9.62 8.09
C VAL A 179 -20.85 -10.24 7.28
N VAL A 180 -20.42 -11.43 7.69
CA VAL A 180 -19.50 -12.25 6.88
C VAL A 180 -20.27 -12.82 5.67
N PRO A 181 -19.76 -12.64 4.43
CA PRO A 181 -20.43 -13.13 3.24
C PRO A 181 -20.67 -14.64 3.29
N SER A 182 -21.81 -15.08 2.83
CA SER A 182 -22.19 -16.50 2.75
C SER A 182 -22.75 -16.82 1.37
N ALA A 183 -22.89 -18.12 1.04
CA ALA A 183 -23.43 -18.56 -0.24
C ALA A 183 -24.83 -17.98 -0.58
N LYS A 184 -25.59 -17.58 0.44
CA LYS A 184 -26.93 -16.99 0.28
C LYS A 184 -26.92 -15.46 0.37
N TYR A 185 -25.83 -14.84 0.88
CA TYR A 185 -25.82 -13.42 1.17
C TYR A 185 -24.43 -12.81 0.91
N LEU A 186 -24.37 -11.81 0.03
CA LEU A 186 -23.19 -10.99 -0.29
C LEU A 186 -21.96 -11.78 -0.79
N ILE A 187 -22.08 -13.06 -1.19
CA ILE A 187 -20.97 -13.88 -1.67
C ILE A 187 -20.26 -13.27 -2.91
N TRP A 188 -20.96 -12.47 -3.67
CA TRP A 188 -20.44 -11.79 -4.84
C TRP A 188 -19.35 -10.76 -4.51
N LEU A 189 -19.35 -10.15 -3.31
CA LEU A 189 -18.34 -9.17 -2.88
C LEU A 189 -16.93 -9.79 -2.79
N PRO A 190 -16.70 -10.89 -2.04
CA PRO A 190 -15.40 -11.53 -2.03
C PRO A 190 -15.00 -12.10 -3.39
N ILE A 191 -15.95 -12.55 -4.23
CA ILE A 191 -15.66 -13.02 -5.59
C ILE A 191 -15.14 -11.85 -6.44
N ILE A 192 -15.80 -10.69 -6.41
CA ILE A 192 -15.33 -9.50 -7.12
C ILE A 192 -13.96 -9.06 -6.60
N ALA A 193 -13.77 -9.02 -5.28
CA ALA A 193 -12.48 -8.66 -4.69
C ALA A 193 -11.35 -9.58 -5.16
N LEU A 194 -11.60 -10.90 -5.17
CA LEU A 194 -10.64 -11.89 -5.65
C LEU A 194 -10.33 -11.73 -7.14
N THR A 195 -11.37 -11.51 -7.96
CA THR A 195 -11.24 -11.32 -9.41
C THR A 195 -10.41 -10.08 -9.73
N ILE A 196 -10.71 -8.94 -9.10
CA ILE A 196 -9.97 -7.70 -9.30
C ILE A 196 -8.51 -7.85 -8.84
N ARG A 197 -8.28 -8.56 -7.72
CA ARG A 197 -6.93 -8.84 -7.23
C ARG A 197 -6.14 -9.72 -8.19
N ALA A 198 -6.76 -10.75 -8.75
CA ALA A 198 -6.14 -11.61 -9.77
C ALA A 198 -5.78 -10.81 -11.02
N LEU A 199 -6.72 -9.99 -11.52
CA LEU A 199 -6.48 -9.10 -12.67
C LEU A 199 -5.32 -8.13 -12.41
N GLN A 200 -5.24 -7.54 -11.22
CA GLN A 200 -4.14 -6.66 -10.83
C GLN A 200 -2.79 -7.38 -10.88
N ILE A 201 -2.71 -8.62 -10.37
CA ILE A 201 -1.48 -9.43 -10.40
C ILE A 201 -1.08 -9.73 -11.85
N ILE A 202 -2.03 -10.17 -12.69
CA ILE A 202 -1.77 -10.46 -14.10
C ILE A 202 -1.27 -9.20 -14.81
N MET A 203 -1.96 -8.09 -14.67
CA MET A 203 -1.60 -6.81 -15.28
C MET A 203 -0.19 -6.35 -14.88
N SER A 204 0.13 -6.38 -13.59
CA SER A 204 1.47 -6.01 -13.08
C SER A 204 2.56 -6.91 -13.66
N SER A 205 2.27 -8.19 -13.83
CA SER A 205 3.19 -9.16 -14.40
C SER A 205 3.40 -8.93 -15.90
N VAL A 206 2.34 -8.64 -16.65
CA VAL A 206 2.42 -8.29 -18.07
C VAL A 206 3.22 -7.01 -18.26
N PHE A 207 2.97 -5.98 -17.46
CA PHE A 207 3.72 -4.71 -17.52
C PHE A 207 5.21 -4.93 -17.25
N SER A 208 5.54 -5.70 -16.21
CA SER A 208 6.93 -6.07 -15.92
C SER A 208 7.60 -6.84 -17.06
N TYR A 209 6.87 -7.74 -17.72
CA TYR A 209 7.37 -8.47 -18.88
C TYR A 209 7.63 -7.56 -20.07
N VAL A 210 6.72 -6.63 -20.37
CA VAL A 210 6.86 -5.68 -21.50
C VAL A 210 8.05 -4.75 -21.27
N ILE A 211 8.19 -4.18 -20.07
CA ILE A 211 9.31 -3.29 -19.73
C ILE A 211 10.66 -4.00 -19.85
N ASN A 212 10.75 -5.26 -19.41
CA ASN A 212 12.00 -6.03 -19.41
C ASN A 212 12.26 -6.79 -20.73
N LYS A 213 11.52 -6.50 -21.80
CA LYS A 213 11.59 -7.23 -23.09
C LYS A 213 12.98 -7.19 -23.77
N GLY A 214 13.83 -6.22 -23.40
CA GLY A 214 15.19 -6.05 -23.92
C GLY A 214 16.28 -6.78 -23.13
N THR A 215 16.03 -7.18 -21.88
CA THR A 215 17.02 -7.81 -21.01
C THR A 215 16.63 -9.25 -20.70
N ASP A 216 17.42 -10.21 -21.17
CA ASP A 216 17.36 -11.66 -20.90
C ASP A 216 15.96 -12.28 -20.76
N ARG A 217 15.45 -12.85 -21.86
CA ARG A 217 14.25 -13.69 -21.90
C ARG A 217 14.43 -15.02 -21.17
N ASN A 218 14.70 -15.00 -19.89
CA ASN A 218 14.71 -16.24 -19.12
C ASN A 218 13.30 -16.53 -18.57
N ILE A 219 12.51 -17.32 -19.32
CA ILE A 219 11.16 -17.77 -18.96
C ILE A 219 11.14 -18.35 -17.55
N LYS A 220 12.18 -19.07 -17.13
CA LYS A 220 12.31 -19.62 -15.78
C LYS A 220 12.33 -18.51 -14.70
N LYS A 221 12.97 -17.38 -14.99
CA LYS A 221 13.04 -16.23 -14.08
C LYS A 221 11.66 -15.55 -13.94
N THR A 222 10.95 -15.44 -15.06
CA THR A 222 9.56 -14.91 -15.08
C THR A 222 8.61 -15.82 -14.31
N VAL A 223 8.61 -17.13 -14.55
CA VAL A 223 7.78 -18.10 -13.82
C VAL A 223 8.09 -18.06 -12.32
N LYS A 224 9.37 -18.01 -11.94
CA LYS A 224 9.75 -17.91 -10.52
C LYS A 224 9.22 -16.65 -9.84
N SER A 225 9.06 -15.53 -10.57
CA SER A 225 8.48 -14.30 -10.04
C SER A 225 6.96 -14.36 -9.81
N PHE A 226 6.25 -15.33 -10.43
CA PHE A 226 4.82 -15.54 -10.24
C PHE A 226 4.48 -16.32 -8.96
N ILE A 227 5.39 -17.16 -8.45
CA ILE A 227 5.15 -18.00 -7.27
C ILE A 227 4.70 -17.17 -6.05
N PRO A 228 5.39 -16.09 -5.65
CA PRO A 228 4.96 -15.26 -4.53
C PRO A 228 3.58 -14.64 -4.73
N ASN A 229 3.24 -14.30 -5.97
CA ASN A 229 1.95 -13.72 -6.32
C ASN A 229 0.81 -14.74 -6.20
N ILE A 230 1.04 -15.98 -6.60
CA ILE A 230 0.07 -17.08 -6.44
C ILE A 230 -0.15 -17.40 -4.96
N ILE A 231 0.92 -17.46 -4.16
CA ILE A 231 0.83 -17.67 -2.71
C ILE A 231 0.06 -16.51 -2.07
N SER A 232 0.37 -15.27 -2.44
CA SER A 232 -0.35 -14.09 -1.96
C SER A 232 -1.84 -14.14 -2.31
N LEU A 233 -2.20 -14.59 -3.52
CA LEU A 233 -3.58 -14.71 -3.96
C LEU A 233 -4.31 -15.83 -3.19
N ALA A 234 -3.65 -16.95 -2.91
CA ALA A 234 -4.22 -18.05 -2.12
C ALA A 234 -4.50 -17.61 -0.67
N ILE A 235 -3.54 -16.91 -0.02
CA ILE A 235 -3.74 -16.34 1.32
C ILE A 235 -4.87 -15.30 1.28
N PHE A 236 -4.89 -14.44 0.29
CA PHE A 236 -5.93 -13.43 0.13
C PHE A 236 -7.31 -14.07 -0.05
N SER A 237 -7.43 -15.15 -0.81
CA SER A 237 -8.72 -15.84 -1.01
C SER A 237 -9.28 -16.38 0.31
N THR A 238 -8.46 -17.02 1.13
CA THR A 238 -8.90 -17.49 2.45
C THR A 238 -9.34 -16.35 3.36
N LEU A 239 -8.64 -15.23 3.32
CA LEU A 239 -8.99 -14.07 4.14
C LEU A 239 -10.32 -13.44 3.71
N VAL A 240 -10.50 -13.14 2.41
CA VAL A 240 -11.63 -12.34 1.93
C VAL A 240 -12.99 -13.01 2.11
N PHE A 241 -13.03 -14.36 2.14
CA PHE A 241 -14.27 -15.11 2.40
C PHE A 241 -14.62 -15.26 3.89
N ASN A 242 -13.67 -15.00 4.79
CA ASN A 242 -13.86 -15.15 6.24
C ASN A 242 -13.91 -13.81 6.99
N VAL A 243 -14.00 -12.70 6.27
CA VAL A 243 -14.07 -11.36 6.87
C VAL A 243 -15.41 -10.69 6.58
N PRO A 244 -15.84 -9.70 7.38
CA PRO A 244 -17.04 -8.93 7.12
C PRO A 244 -17.05 -8.29 5.73
N ALA A 245 -18.22 -8.16 5.11
CA ALA A 245 -18.41 -7.65 3.76
C ALA A 245 -17.79 -6.26 3.53
N GLY A 246 -17.80 -5.39 4.54
CA GLY A 246 -17.14 -4.09 4.50
C GLY A 246 -15.64 -4.17 4.20
N LEU A 247 -14.95 -5.22 4.66
CA LEU A 247 -13.53 -5.40 4.37
C LEU A 247 -13.30 -5.87 2.92
N SER A 248 -14.21 -6.67 2.36
CA SER A 248 -14.17 -7.01 0.93
C SER A 248 -14.29 -5.78 0.05
N VAL A 249 -15.15 -4.83 0.43
CA VAL A 249 -15.27 -3.52 -0.24
C VAL A 249 -13.95 -2.76 -0.20
N TYR A 250 -13.29 -2.69 0.95
CA TYR A 250 -11.96 -2.07 1.06
C TYR A 250 -10.94 -2.74 0.11
N TYR A 251 -10.91 -4.05 0.03
CA TYR A 251 -9.99 -4.76 -0.86
C TYR A 251 -10.26 -4.48 -2.33
N ILE A 252 -11.54 -4.37 -2.74
CA ILE A 252 -11.92 -3.97 -4.09
C ILE A 252 -11.33 -2.58 -4.41
N ILE A 253 -11.58 -1.60 -3.55
CA ILE A 253 -11.10 -0.22 -3.72
C ILE A 253 -9.58 -0.18 -3.77
N SER A 254 -8.91 -0.83 -2.82
CA SER A 254 -7.45 -0.88 -2.76
C SER A 254 -6.84 -1.49 -4.03
N SER A 255 -7.40 -2.59 -4.52
CA SER A 255 -6.91 -3.25 -5.73
C SER A 255 -7.15 -2.44 -6.99
N LEU A 256 -8.30 -1.75 -7.10
CA LEU A 256 -8.57 -0.81 -8.20
C LEU A 256 -7.57 0.37 -8.20
N LEU A 257 -7.29 0.95 -7.05
CA LEU A 257 -6.29 2.02 -6.92
C LEU A 257 -4.89 1.51 -7.28
N ASP A 258 -4.53 0.28 -6.89
CA ASP A 258 -3.27 -0.35 -7.29
C ASP A 258 -3.17 -0.55 -8.81
N MET A 259 -4.28 -0.92 -9.47
CA MET A 259 -4.33 -1.03 -10.93
C MET A 259 -4.08 0.32 -11.59
N ILE A 260 -4.74 1.39 -11.13
CA ILE A 260 -4.56 2.75 -11.66
C ILE A 260 -3.09 3.19 -11.51
N VAL A 261 -2.49 2.99 -10.34
CA VAL A 261 -1.07 3.33 -10.09
C VAL A 261 -0.15 2.49 -10.98
N SER A 262 -0.45 1.21 -11.18
CA SER A 262 0.34 0.33 -12.04
C SER A 262 0.31 0.77 -13.50
N VAL A 263 -0.87 1.14 -14.02
CA VAL A 263 -1.02 1.70 -15.38
C VAL A 263 -0.24 3.00 -15.51
N TYR A 264 -0.40 3.92 -14.56
CA TYR A 264 0.32 5.18 -14.57
C TYR A 264 1.84 4.99 -14.62
N ASN A 265 2.37 4.11 -13.76
CA ASN A 265 3.80 3.82 -13.72
C ASN A 265 4.29 3.15 -15.00
N PHE A 266 3.48 2.26 -15.59
CA PHE A 266 3.79 1.61 -16.87
C PHE A 266 3.91 2.63 -17.99
N VAL A 267 2.89 3.49 -18.17
CA VAL A 267 2.90 4.54 -19.21
C VAL A 267 4.08 5.49 -19.02
N LYS A 268 4.34 5.93 -17.80
CA LYS A 268 5.49 6.79 -17.49
C LYS A 268 6.83 6.14 -17.85
N THR A 269 6.97 4.84 -17.62
CA THR A 269 8.21 4.11 -17.94
C THR A 269 8.36 3.95 -19.46
N MET A 270 7.30 3.58 -20.15
CA MET A 270 7.30 3.44 -21.61
C MET A 270 7.68 4.76 -22.31
N ASN A 271 7.09 5.89 -21.91
CA ASN A 271 7.41 7.20 -22.45
C ASN A 271 8.88 7.61 -22.21
N LYS A 272 9.48 7.16 -21.09
CA LYS A 272 10.92 7.40 -20.85
C LYS A 272 11.81 6.55 -21.72
N THR A 273 11.44 5.29 -21.95
CA THR A 273 12.20 4.37 -22.82
C THR A 273 12.15 4.85 -24.27
N GLU A 274 10.97 5.23 -24.76
CA GLU A 274 10.78 5.77 -26.12
C GLU A 274 11.61 7.03 -26.34
N LYS A 275 11.62 7.98 -25.38
CA LYS A 275 12.48 9.17 -25.48
C LYS A 275 13.96 8.82 -25.51
N ALA A 276 14.40 7.88 -24.69
CA ALA A 276 15.80 7.46 -24.66
C ALA A 276 16.22 6.75 -25.97
N GLU A 277 15.31 5.99 -26.59
CA GLU A 277 15.56 5.37 -27.92
C GLU A 277 15.64 6.44 -29.03
N VAL A 278 14.73 7.42 -29.03
CA VAL A 278 14.76 8.52 -30.01
C VAL A 278 16.01 9.38 -29.87
N ASP A 279 16.42 9.68 -28.62
CA ASP A 279 17.65 10.45 -28.34
C ASP A 279 18.90 9.66 -28.76
N ALA A 280 18.91 8.33 -28.59
CA ALA A 280 20.01 7.46 -29.03
C ALA A 280 20.10 7.36 -30.57
N GLU A 281 18.96 7.20 -31.27
CA GLU A 281 18.93 7.21 -32.75
C GLU A 281 19.36 8.56 -33.30
N ALA A 282 18.98 9.68 -32.65
CA ALA A 282 19.40 11.01 -33.06
C ALA A 282 20.92 11.21 -32.92
N VAL A 283 21.55 10.60 -31.91
CA VAL A 283 23.00 10.65 -31.71
C VAL A 283 23.74 9.75 -32.72
N GLU A 284 23.21 8.57 -33.06
CA GLU A 284 23.82 7.68 -34.07
C GLU A 284 23.69 8.25 -35.50
N ALA A 285 22.68 9.06 -35.76
CA ALA A 285 22.48 9.71 -37.07
C ALA A 285 23.38 10.94 -37.32
N MET A 286 24.18 11.36 -36.30
CA MET A 286 25.09 12.50 -36.42
C MET A 286 26.46 12.10 -36.99
N PRO A 287 27.10 12.95 -37.80
CA PRO A 287 28.49 12.72 -38.25
C PRO A 287 29.44 12.64 -37.06
N SER A 288 30.36 11.72 -37.07
CA SER A 288 31.27 11.34 -35.97
C SER A 288 32.04 12.49 -35.30
N ASP A 289 32.19 13.62 -35.97
CA ASP A 289 32.90 14.81 -35.48
C ASP A 289 32.11 15.69 -34.49
N LYS A 290 30.80 15.44 -34.34
CA LYS A 290 29.91 16.17 -33.38
C LYS A 290 29.32 15.31 -32.27
N SER A 291 29.54 14.01 -32.34
CA SER A 291 28.96 13.07 -31.39
C SER A 291 29.65 13.08 -30.03
N GLU A 292 30.94 13.37 -29.96
CA GLU A 292 31.69 13.44 -28.69
C GLU A 292 31.31 14.67 -27.86
N ASP A 293 31.11 15.83 -28.49
CA ASP A 293 30.74 17.07 -27.79
C ASP A 293 29.32 16.97 -27.21
N ILE A 294 28.37 16.35 -27.92
CA ILE A 294 26.98 16.19 -27.45
C ILE A 294 26.89 15.15 -26.32
N ILE A 295 27.70 14.10 -26.36
CA ILE A 295 27.74 13.09 -25.26
C ILE A 295 28.29 13.71 -23.97
N VAL A 296 29.23 14.65 -24.09
CA VAL A 296 29.76 15.39 -22.94
C VAL A 296 28.73 16.36 -22.40
N GLU A 297 28.06 17.12 -23.28
CA GLU A 297 27.03 18.11 -22.91
C GLU A 297 25.75 17.45 -22.34
N ALA A 298 25.33 16.30 -22.85
CA ALA A 298 24.22 15.51 -22.32
C ALA A 298 24.54 14.97 -20.91
N LYS A 299 25.77 14.51 -20.67
CA LYS A 299 26.22 14.05 -19.33
C LYS A 299 26.33 15.21 -18.32
N GLU A 300 26.74 16.39 -18.76
CA GLU A 300 26.78 17.58 -17.91
C GLU A 300 25.38 18.12 -17.59
N THR A 301 24.46 18.08 -18.58
CA THR A 301 23.06 18.54 -18.41
C THR A 301 22.30 17.58 -17.49
N GLU A 302 22.56 16.29 -17.56
CA GLU A 302 21.96 15.30 -16.65
C GLU A 302 22.47 15.46 -15.20
N LYS A 303 23.76 15.76 -15.03
CA LYS A 303 24.33 16.12 -13.71
C LYS A 303 23.77 17.43 -13.18
N THR A 304 23.55 18.43 -14.04
CA THR A 304 23.01 19.74 -13.64
C THR A 304 21.50 19.62 -13.30
N LYS A 305 20.73 18.83 -14.06
CA LYS A 305 19.33 18.55 -13.72
C LYS A 305 19.19 17.75 -12.41
N GLU A 306 20.05 16.77 -12.16
CA GLU A 306 20.07 16.04 -10.87
C GLU A 306 20.44 16.98 -9.69
N ALA A 307 21.28 17.98 -9.93
CA ALA A 307 21.63 18.98 -8.93
C ALA A 307 20.50 19.99 -8.69
N VAL A 308 19.80 20.44 -9.73
CA VAL A 308 18.65 21.37 -9.61
C VAL A 308 17.44 20.68 -8.97
N ASP A 309 17.11 19.45 -9.36
CA ASP A 309 16.05 18.65 -8.73
C ASP A 309 16.36 18.37 -7.23
N SER A 310 17.62 18.50 -6.83
CA SER A 310 18.04 18.36 -5.43
C SER A 310 17.85 19.63 -4.62
N ILE A 311 17.82 20.80 -5.26
CA ILE A 311 17.68 22.11 -4.63
C ILE A 311 16.21 22.55 -4.51
N GLU A 312 15.33 22.13 -5.43
CA GLU A 312 13.88 22.42 -5.36
C GLU A 312 13.10 21.55 -4.34
N GLN A 313 13.78 20.69 -3.59
CA GLN A 313 13.18 19.78 -2.61
C GLN A 313 13.71 19.98 -1.17
N ILE A 314 14.22 21.19 -0.85
CA ILE A 314 14.54 21.56 0.54
C ILE A 314 13.37 22.33 1.18
#